data_bb2657a1f5a0d326ea10d3534e2dcbff
#
_entry.id   bb2657a1f5a0d326ea10d3534e2dcbff
#
_cell.length_a   1.000
_cell.length_b   1.000
_cell.length_c   1.000
_cell.angle_alpha   90.00
_cell.angle_beta   90.00
_cell.angle_gamma   90.00
#
_symmetry.space_group_name_H-M   'P 1'
#
loop_
_entity.id
_entity.type
_entity.pdbx_description
1 polymer ?
#
loop_
_entity_poly.entity_id
_entity_poly.type
_entity_poly.pdbx_seq_one_letter_code
_entity_poly.pdbx_strand_id
1 'polypeptide(L)'
;MSNNIPPIRYRRKITGMSAILLPLLSETEIDWSGLRDHVARTADAGLIPAVNMDTGYGNLISSRERLEVLRATQETVAGRPFIAGAFVGDSPDAPFDFDQYRQRIDEIQSFGGTPVIFQSYGLTHQPASQLIESYARIGEHAGSFYAFELGTMFAPFGAIYDLEIYEQLMRIPQCLGAKHSSLNRRLEWQRLQLRDATRPDFLVLTGNDLAIDMVMYGSDYLLGLSTFAPGEFARRDAMWEQGDSDFYELNDLLQYLGFLAFRAPVPAYKHNAAQFLKLRGWIQTSLTYPGSAQRPEADVAILEEILKRLDA
;
A
#
# COMPACT_ATOMS: atom_id res chain seq x y z
N MET A 1 6.45 29.32 0.17
CA MET A 1 5.36 28.43 -0.25
C MET A 1 4.24 28.53 0.76
N SER A 2 3.03 28.87 0.34
CA SER A 2 1.90 29.00 1.27
C SER A 2 1.58 27.65 1.92
N ASN A 3 1.42 27.67 3.25
CA ASN A 3 1.02 26.47 4.02
C ASN A 3 -0.49 26.17 3.84
N ASN A 4 -1.00 26.27 2.62
CA ASN A 4 -2.43 26.08 2.40
C ASN A 4 -2.79 24.59 2.50
N ILE A 5 -3.59 24.27 3.50
CA ILE A 5 -4.27 22.99 3.61
C ILE A 5 -5.24 22.90 2.41
N PRO A 6 -5.23 21.81 1.63
CA PRO A 6 -6.21 21.64 0.57
C PRO A 6 -7.65 21.70 1.09
N PRO A 7 -8.62 22.11 0.27
CA PRO A 7 -10.03 22.07 0.68
C PRO A 7 -10.49 20.64 0.91
N ILE A 8 -11.43 20.47 1.83
CA ILE A 8 -12.10 19.19 2.06
C ILE A 8 -12.97 18.85 0.83
N ARG A 9 -12.85 17.62 0.36
CA ARG A 9 -13.58 17.09 -0.79
C ARG A 9 -14.74 16.21 -0.30
N TYR A 10 -15.83 16.85 0.10
CA TYR A 10 -17.01 16.17 0.62
C TYR A 10 -17.64 15.21 -0.38
N ARG A 11 -18.17 14.11 0.12
CA ARG A 11 -19.01 13.14 -0.63
C ARG A 11 -18.36 12.63 -1.92
N ARG A 12 -17.05 12.55 -1.95
CA ARG A 12 -16.36 11.92 -3.09
C ARG A 12 -16.25 10.41 -2.88
N LYS A 13 -16.28 9.67 -3.98
CA LYS A 13 -15.89 8.28 -3.97
C LYS A 13 -14.39 8.16 -3.67
N ILE A 14 -14.01 7.23 -2.82
CA ILE A 14 -12.63 6.90 -2.46
C ILE A 14 -12.27 5.59 -3.14
N THR A 15 -11.10 5.54 -3.78
CA THR A 15 -10.51 4.30 -4.29
C THR A 15 -9.59 3.71 -3.23
N GLY A 16 -10.03 2.64 -2.59
CA GLY A 16 -9.28 1.95 -1.54
C GLY A 16 -8.49 0.77 -2.08
N MET A 17 -7.19 0.75 -1.83
CA MET A 17 -6.29 -0.37 -2.10
C MET A 17 -5.72 -0.86 -0.77
N SER A 18 -5.88 -2.14 -0.46
CA SER A 18 -5.45 -2.72 0.81
C SER A 18 -4.25 -3.63 0.62
N ALA A 19 -3.13 -3.29 1.25
CA ALA A 19 -1.94 -4.11 1.20
C ALA A 19 -2.15 -5.39 2.02
N ILE A 20 -2.08 -6.54 1.36
CA ILE A 20 -2.38 -7.85 1.97
C ILE A 20 -1.19 -8.33 2.80
N LEU A 21 -1.42 -8.62 4.08
CA LEU A 21 -0.45 -9.34 4.90
C LEU A 21 -0.36 -10.80 4.41
N LEU A 22 0.86 -11.30 4.23
CA LEU A 22 1.09 -12.71 3.93
C LEU A 22 1.16 -13.51 5.25
N PRO A 23 0.16 -14.36 5.57
CA PRO A 23 0.15 -15.09 6.80
C PRO A 23 1.08 -16.31 6.75
N LEU A 24 1.61 -16.72 7.90
CA LEU A 24 2.53 -17.83 8.03
C LEU A 24 1.95 -18.90 8.99
N LEU A 25 2.19 -20.17 8.69
CA LEU A 25 1.94 -21.31 9.59
C LEU A 25 3.14 -21.58 10.50
N SER A 26 4.36 -21.39 9.96
CA SER A 26 5.64 -21.49 10.66
C SER A 26 6.61 -20.48 10.11
N GLU A 27 7.84 -20.42 10.62
CA GLU A 27 8.90 -19.53 10.10
C GLU A 27 9.25 -19.77 8.63
N THR A 28 8.92 -20.94 8.09
CA THR A 28 9.26 -21.36 6.71
C THR A 28 8.04 -21.74 5.87
N GLU A 29 6.83 -21.67 6.43
CA GLU A 29 5.62 -22.14 5.77
C GLU A 29 4.57 -21.04 5.69
N ILE A 30 4.17 -20.71 4.47
CA ILE A 30 3.11 -19.72 4.19
C ILE A 30 1.73 -20.37 4.37
N ASP A 31 0.81 -19.66 5.00
CA ASP A 31 -0.61 -20.03 5.08
C ASP A 31 -1.34 -19.61 3.79
N TRP A 32 -1.31 -20.49 2.79
CA TRP A 32 -1.97 -20.24 1.51
C TRP A 32 -3.49 -20.15 1.61
N SER A 33 -4.11 -20.88 2.54
CA SER A 33 -5.54 -20.75 2.79
C SER A 33 -5.89 -19.41 3.40
N GLY A 34 -5.15 -19.04 4.45
CA GLY A 34 -5.31 -17.72 5.10
C GLY A 34 -5.07 -16.55 4.15
N LEU A 35 -4.12 -16.69 3.23
CA LEU A 35 -3.90 -15.68 2.16
C LEU A 35 -5.14 -15.56 1.26
N ARG A 36 -5.66 -16.67 0.71
CA ARG A 36 -6.85 -16.64 -0.16
C ARG A 36 -8.05 -16.03 0.57
N ASP A 37 -8.30 -16.44 1.81
CA ASP A 37 -9.39 -15.91 2.61
C ASP A 37 -9.25 -14.43 2.88
N HIS A 38 -8.02 -13.93 3.09
CA HIS A 38 -7.76 -12.52 3.33
C HIS A 38 -7.90 -11.68 2.05
N VAL A 39 -7.44 -12.19 0.91
CA VAL A 39 -7.67 -11.58 -0.41
C VAL A 39 -9.17 -11.53 -0.73
N ALA A 40 -9.90 -12.62 -0.48
CA ALA A 40 -11.35 -12.68 -0.71
C ALA A 40 -12.08 -11.62 0.13
N ARG A 41 -11.84 -11.57 1.45
CA ARG A 41 -12.45 -10.55 2.34
C ARG A 41 -12.19 -9.13 1.85
N THR A 42 -10.96 -8.86 1.42
CA THR A 42 -10.60 -7.53 0.91
C THR A 42 -11.38 -7.17 -0.35
N ALA A 43 -11.43 -8.10 -1.31
CA ALA A 43 -12.14 -7.90 -2.56
C ALA A 43 -13.67 -7.88 -2.38
N ASP A 44 -14.22 -8.68 -1.47
CA ASP A 44 -15.66 -8.72 -1.15
C ASP A 44 -16.12 -7.46 -0.42
N ALA A 45 -15.23 -6.83 0.36
CA ALA A 45 -15.47 -5.51 0.94
C ALA A 45 -15.50 -4.38 -0.11
N GLY A 46 -15.08 -4.64 -1.36
CA GLY A 46 -15.02 -3.63 -2.43
C GLY A 46 -13.68 -2.89 -2.52
N LEU A 47 -12.68 -3.30 -1.75
CA LEU A 47 -11.31 -2.78 -1.86
C LEU A 47 -10.51 -3.55 -2.92
N ILE A 48 -9.49 -2.91 -3.46
CA ILE A 48 -8.56 -3.55 -4.40
C ILE A 48 -7.43 -4.21 -3.60
N PRO A 49 -7.29 -5.56 -3.63
CA PRO A 49 -6.17 -6.22 -2.98
C PRO A 49 -4.83 -5.80 -3.60
N ALA A 50 -3.85 -5.46 -2.75
CA ALA A 50 -2.49 -5.11 -3.13
C ALA A 50 -1.53 -6.16 -2.57
N VAL A 51 -1.09 -7.10 -3.42
CA VAL A 51 -0.24 -8.22 -3.02
C VAL A 51 1.24 -7.97 -3.37
N ASN A 52 2.13 -8.78 -2.82
CA ASN A 52 3.58 -8.61 -2.99
C ASN A 52 4.09 -7.19 -2.63
N MET A 53 3.34 -6.48 -1.77
CA MET A 53 3.80 -5.24 -1.17
C MET A 53 4.75 -5.54 0.00
N ASP A 54 5.34 -4.50 0.61
CA ASP A 54 6.16 -4.67 1.82
C ASP A 54 5.37 -5.28 2.99
N THR A 55 4.09 -4.99 3.10
CA THR A 55 3.15 -5.61 4.06
C THR A 55 3.12 -7.13 3.92
N GLY A 56 3.13 -7.63 2.70
CA GLY A 56 3.16 -9.05 2.35
C GLY A 56 4.56 -9.61 2.11
N TYR A 57 5.60 -8.93 2.64
CA TYR A 57 7.01 -9.35 2.53
C TYR A 57 7.52 -9.52 1.09
N GLY A 58 6.94 -8.82 0.11
CA GLY A 58 7.27 -8.97 -1.32
C GLY A 58 8.75 -8.77 -1.66
N ASN A 59 9.48 -8.02 -0.84
CA ASN A 59 10.92 -7.82 -0.95
C ASN A 59 11.77 -8.90 -0.24
N LEU A 60 11.16 -9.78 0.55
CA LEU A 60 11.85 -10.81 1.36
C LEU A 60 11.60 -12.23 0.87
N ILE A 61 10.39 -12.51 0.36
CA ILE A 61 10.02 -13.83 -0.16
C ILE A 61 10.70 -14.10 -1.51
N SER A 62 10.85 -15.38 -1.84
CA SER A 62 11.46 -15.82 -3.10
C SER A 62 10.60 -15.46 -4.32
N SER A 63 11.21 -15.48 -5.51
CA SER A 63 10.49 -15.28 -6.78
C SER A 63 9.40 -16.33 -6.98
N ARG A 64 9.64 -17.58 -6.55
CA ARG A 64 8.63 -18.66 -6.62
C ARG A 64 7.42 -18.35 -5.74
N GLU A 65 7.65 -17.90 -4.52
CA GLU A 65 6.58 -17.53 -3.59
C GLU A 65 5.80 -16.31 -4.10
N ARG A 66 6.48 -15.30 -4.66
CA ARG A 66 5.78 -14.17 -5.30
C ARG A 66 4.86 -14.60 -6.44
N LEU A 67 5.27 -15.53 -7.29
CA LEU A 67 4.44 -16.08 -8.36
C LEU A 67 3.25 -16.87 -7.79
N GLU A 68 3.44 -17.61 -6.71
CA GLU A 68 2.35 -18.36 -6.06
C GLU A 68 1.34 -17.42 -5.40
N VAL A 69 1.78 -16.30 -4.80
CA VAL A 69 0.90 -15.23 -4.30
C VAL A 69 0.07 -14.65 -5.45
N LEU A 70 0.67 -14.38 -6.61
CA LEU A 70 -0.06 -13.86 -7.78
C LEU A 70 -1.11 -14.84 -8.26
N ARG A 71 -0.76 -16.14 -8.37
CA ARG A 71 -1.68 -17.21 -8.77
C ARG A 71 -2.85 -17.33 -7.79
N ALA A 72 -2.55 -17.45 -6.50
CA ALA A 72 -3.58 -17.54 -5.46
C ALA A 72 -4.51 -16.32 -5.48
N THR A 73 -3.96 -15.13 -5.73
CA THR A 73 -4.75 -13.91 -5.83
C THR A 73 -5.66 -13.93 -7.07
N GLN A 74 -5.14 -14.24 -8.26
CA GLN A 74 -5.92 -14.32 -9.51
C GLN A 74 -7.10 -15.28 -9.36
N GLU A 75 -6.84 -16.48 -8.84
CA GLU A 75 -7.88 -17.50 -8.60
C GLU A 75 -8.97 -16.97 -7.66
N THR A 76 -8.57 -16.24 -6.61
CA THR A 76 -9.48 -15.76 -5.56
C THR A 76 -10.31 -14.56 -6.00
N VAL A 77 -9.71 -13.59 -6.69
CA VAL A 77 -10.43 -12.37 -7.10
C VAL A 77 -11.41 -12.63 -8.26
N ALA A 78 -11.25 -13.72 -8.99
CA ALA A 78 -12.17 -14.17 -10.05
C ALA A 78 -12.50 -13.06 -11.08
N GLY A 79 -11.48 -12.38 -11.58
CA GLY A 79 -11.60 -11.32 -12.59
C GLY A 79 -11.82 -9.91 -12.03
N ARG A 80 -11.97 -9.75 -10.70
CA ARG A 80 -11.93 -8.42 -10.06
C ARG A 80 -10.50 -7.87 -10.11
N PRO A 81 -10.32 -6.52 -10.08
CA PRO A 81 -9.00 -5.93 -10.13
C PRO A 81 -8.17 -6.24 -8.87
N PHE A 82 -6.87 -6.42 -9.07
CA PHE A 82 -5.87 -6.40 -8.01
C PHE A 82 -4.60 -5.74 -8.51
N ILE A 83 -3.76 -5.27 -7.59
CA ILE A 83 -2.46 -4.70 -7.89
C ILE A 83 -1.36 -5.50 -7.19
N ALA A 84 -0.14 -5.46 -7.71
CA ALA A 84 0.97 -6.18 -7.11
C ALA A 84 2.29 -5.42 -7.23
N GLY A 85 3.15 -5.59 -6.21
CA GLY A 85 4.47 -4.98 -6.16
C GLY A 85 5.43 -5.60 -7.17
N ALA A 86 5.95 -4.79 -8.08
CA ALA A 86 7.05 -5.12 -8.98
C ALA A 86 8.39 -4.76 -8.30
N PHE A 87 8.90 -5.68 -7.47
CA PHE A 87 10.13 -5.50 -6.72
C PHE A 87 11.34 -6.01 -7.47
N VAL A 88 12.36 -5.17 -7.59
CA VAL A 88 13.71 -5.50 -8.09
C VAL A 88 14.69 -5.37 -6.93
N GLY A 89 15.34 -6.48 -6.58
CA GLY A 89 16.40 -6.51 -5.56
C GLY A 89 17.74 -6.19 -6.18
N ASP A 90 18.28 -5.02 -5.86
CA ASP A 90 19.59 -4.57 -6.34
C ASP A 90 20.48 -4.08 -5.17
N SER A 91 21.69 -3.63 -5.47
CA SER A 91 22.65 -3.09 -4.51
C SER A 91 22.83 -1.57 -4.65
N PRO A 92 23.41 -0.87 -3.64
CA PRO A 92 23.56 0.59 -3.67
C PRO A 92 24.23 1.19 -4.90
N ASP A 93 25.13 0.44 -5.54
CA ASP A 93 25.89 0.88 -6.73
C ASP A 93 25.37 0.28 -8.03
N ALA A 94 24.24 -0.45 -7.97
CA ALA A 94 23.67 -1.07 -9.16
C ALA A 94 23.12 -0.01 -10.13
N PRO A 95 23.33 -0.14 -11.44
CA PRO A 95 22.66 0.67 -12.43
C PRO A 95 21.17 0.30 -12.51
N PHE A 96 20.36 1.18 -13.09
CA PHE A 96 18.96 0.87 -13.40
C PHE A 96 18.90 -0.33 -14.36
N ASP A 97 18.15 -1.36 -13.98
CA ASP A 97 17.96 -2.59 -14.75
C ASP A 97 16.50 -2.70 -15.22
N PHE A 98 16.26 -2.25 -16.45
CA PHE A 98 14.95 -2.32 -17.06
C PHE A 98 14.47 -3.75 -17.28
N ASP A 99 15.36 -4.69 -17.60
CA ASP A 99 14.96 -6.06 -17.91
C ASP A 99 14.42 -6.79 -16.68
N GLN A 100 14.96 -6.49 -15.50
CA GLN A 100 14.40 -6.99 -14.25
C GLN A 100 13.01 -6.39 -13.98
N TYR A 101 12.82 -5.09 -14.17
CA TYR A 101 11.47 -4.48 -14.03
C TYR A 101 10.50 -5.08 -15.05
N ARG A 102 10.90 -5.21 -16.31
CA ARG A 102 10.11 -5.85 -17.36
C ARG A 102 9.65 -7.23 -16.93
N GLN A 103 10.57 -8.06 -16.45
CA GLN A 103 10.23 -9.41 -16.00
C GLN A 103 9.19 -9.40 -14.87
N ARG A 104 9.34 -8.51 -13.87
CA ARG A 104 8.36 -8.40 -12.76
C ARG A 104 6.99 -7.92 -13.26
N ILE A 105 6.97 -6.99 -14.17
CA ILE A 105 5.74 -6.47 -14.80
C ILE A 105 5.05 -7.60 -15.58
N ASP A 106 5.77 -8.32 -16.42
CA ASP A 106 5.24 -9.43 -17.22
C ASP A 106 4.67 -10.54 -16.31
N GLU A 107 5.35 -10.88 -15.21
CA GLU A 107 4.86 -11.82 -14.21
C GLU A 107 3.51 -11.34 -13.63
N ILE A 108 3.41 -10.11 -13.17
CA ILE A 108 2.18 -9.56 -12.58
C ILE A 108 1.04 -9.54 -13.61
N GLN A 109 1.31 -9.07 -14.81
CA GLN A 109 0.30 -8.94 -15.87
C GLN A 109 -0.16 -10.29 -16.41
N SER A 110 0.69 -11.32 -16.40
CA SER A 110 0.30 -12.69 -16.78
C SER A 110 -0.78 -13.27 -15.87
N PHE A 111 -0.90 -12.76 -14.65
CA PHE A 111 -1.98 -13.09 -13.71
C PHE A 111 -3.11 -12.03 -13.68
N GLY A 112 -3.08 -11.03 -14.56
CA GLY A 112 -4.11 -10.00 -14.66
C GLY A 112 -4.00 -8.87 -13.62
N GLY A 113 -2.89 -8.76 -12.89
CA GLY A 113 -2.63 -7.68 -11.94
C GLY A 113 -2.09 -6.42 -12.60
N THR A 114 -2.32 -5.25 -11.98
CA THR A 114 -1.66 -4.00 -12.36
C THR A 114 -0.40 -3.80 -11.51
N PRO A 115 0.77 -3.52 -12.11
CA PRO A 115 2.01 -3.37 -11.37
C PRO A 115 2.08 -2.09 -10.54
N VAL A 116 2.60 -2.21 -9.32
CA VAL A 116 3.09 -1.10 -8.48
C VAL A 116 4.60 -1.12 -8.53
N ILE A 117 5.22 -0.11 -9.10
CA ILE A 117 6.67 -0.06 -9.29
C ILE A 117 7.35 0.28 -7.98
N PHE A 118 7.98 -0.72 -7.36
CA PHE A 118 8.85 -0.49 -6.21
C PHE A 118 10.10 0.27 -6.65
N GLN A 119 10.54 1.17 -5.80
CA GLN A 119 11.84 1.78 -5.94
C GLN A 119 12.95 0.75 -5.72
N SER A 120 14.10 0.98 -6.31
CA SER A 120 15.34 0.24 -6.13
C SER A 120 16.51 1.24 -6.13
N TYR A 121 17.69 0.83 -5.72
CA TYR A 121 18.86 1.71 -5.78
C TYR A 121 19.13 2.22 -7.20
N GLY A 122 19.15 1.33 -8.18
CA GLY A 122 19.37 1.69 -9.57
C GLY A 122 18.31 2.61 -10.15
N LEU A 123 17.06 2.57 -9.64
CA LEU A 123 16.01 3.49 -10.05
C LEU A 123 16.17 4.85 -9.37
N THR A 124 16.36 4.91 -8.05
CA THR A 124 16.34 6.17 -7.29
C THR A 124 17.65 6.97 -7.34
N HIS A 125 18.79 6.32 -7.61
CA HIS A 125 20.09 6.97 -7.66
C HIS A 125 20.42 7.60 -9.03
N GLN A 126 19.48 7.60 -9.97
CA GLN A 126 19.63 8.25 -11.27
C GLN A 126 19.47 9.77 -11.16
N PRO A 127 20.09 10.55 -12.06
CA PRO A 127 19.71 11.95 -12.31
C PRO A 127 18.21 12.05 -12.66
N ALA A 128 17.56 13.15 -12.29
CA ALA A 128 16.12 13.32 -12.45
C ALA A 128 15.60 13.03 -13.87
N SER A 129 16.30 13.47 -14.91
CA SER A 129 15.91 13.21 -16.30
C SER A 129 15.91 11.72 -16.63
N GLN A 130 16.95 10.99 -16.21
CA GLN A 130 17.07 9.54 -16.44
C GLN A 130 16.04 8.75 -15.61
N LEU A 131 15.76 9.21 -14.40
CA LEU A 131 14.70 8.62 -13.56
C LEU A 131 13.34 8.69 -14.27
N ILE A 132 13.00 9.84 -14.83
CA ILE A 132 11.72 10.03 -15.56
C ILE A 132 11.71 9.23 -16.86
N GLU A 133 12.81 9.18 -17.60
CA GLU A 133 12.95 8.31 -18.79
C GLU A 133 12.77 6.82 -18.43
N SER A 134 13.29 6.39 -17.28
CA SER A 134 13.12 5.04 -16.77
C SER A 134 11.65 4.72 -16.47
N TYR A 135 10.92 5.62 -15.80
CA TYR A 135 9.48 5.47 -15.58
C TYR A 135 8.66 5.52 -16.88
N ALA A 136 9.03 6.38 -17.83
CA ALA A 136 8.38 6.41 -19.13
C ALA A 136 8.55 5.08 -19.89
N ARG A 137 9.77 4.53 -19.91
CA ARG A 137 10.07 3.23 -20.52
C ARG A 137 9.32 2.08 -19.83
N ILE A 138 9.21 2.12 -18.49
CA ILE A 138 8.37 1.18 -17.72
C ILE A 138 6.91 1.32 -18.16
N GLY A 139 6.40 2.53 -18.29
CA GLY A 139 5.03 2.80 -18.70
C GLY A 139 4.71 2.33 -20.11
N GLU A 140 5.61 2.55 -21.07
CA GLU A 140 5.48 2.06 -22.45
C GLU A 140 5.37 0.53 -22.49
N HIS A 141 6.13 -0.18 -21.65
CA HIS A 141 6.06 -1.63 -21.57
C HIS A 141 4.81 -2.12 -20.83
N ALA A 142 4.51 -1.54 -19.67
CA ALA A 142 3.41 -1.98 -18.81
C ALA A 142 2.01 -1.60 -19.34
N GLY A 143 1.91 -0.58 -20.19
CA GLY A 143 0.61 -0.01 -20.61
C GLY A 143 -0.11 0.75 -19.48
N SER A 144 -0.01 0.30 -18.25
CA SER A 144 -0.49 1.00 -17.05
C SER A 144 0.24 0.52 -15.79
N PHE A 145 0.51 1.45 -14.85
CA PHE A 145 1.17 1.14 -13.59
C PHE A 145 0.86 2.18 -12.52
N TYR A 146 1.17 1.85 -11.27
CA TYR A 146 1.25 2.78 -10.15
C TYR A 146 2.70 2.97 -9.74
N ALA A 147 3.12 4.21 -9.49
CA ALA A 147 4.41 4.51 -8.90
C ALA A 147 4.35 4.39 -7.38
N PHE A 148 5.51 4.31 -6.74
CA PHE A 148 5.60 4.23 -5.30
C PHE A 148 6.75 5.09 -4.78
N GLU A 149 6.44 6.17 -4.06
CA GLU A 149 7.39 6.94 -3.26
C GLU A 149 7.51 6.29 -1.89
N LEU A 150 8.63 5.66 -1.64
CA LEU A 150 8.89 4.90 -0.42
C LEU A 150 9.82 5.70 0.51
N GLY A 151 9.38 5.96 1.73
CA GLY A 151 10.23 6.61 2.72
C GLY A 151 11.42 5.71 3.15
N THR A 152 12.58 6.30 3.41
CA THR A 152 13.79 5.58 3.83
C THR A 152 13.61 4.77 5.12
N MET A 153 12.59 5.08 5.93
CA MET A 153 12.22 4.31 7.11
C MET A 153 11.71 2.90 6.81
N PHE A 154 11.23 2.67 5.58
CA PHE A 154 10.74 1.36 5.12
C PHE A 154 11.81 0.60 4.33
N ALA A 155 12.63 1.31 3.55
CA ALA A 155 13.69 0.70 2.74
C ALA A 155 14.82 1.70 2.50
N PRO A 156 16.10 1.26 2.55
CA PRO A 156 17.25 2.16 2.40
C PRO A 156 17.35 2.80 1.01
N PHE A 157 16.80 2.18 -0.01
CA PHE A 157 16.72 2.70 -1.40
C PHE A 157 15.54 3.64 -1.62
N GLY A 158 14.70 3.85 -0.62
CA GLY A 158 13.49 4.66 -0.74
C GLY A 158 13.80 6.14 -0.96
N ALA A 159 13.00 6.80 -1.79
CA ALA A 159 13.08 8.23 -2.06
C ALA A 159 11.69 8.86 -2.13
N ILE A 160 11.55 10.00 -1.49
CA ILE A 160 10.39 10.88 -1.67
C ILE A 160 10.84 11.96 -2.66
N TYR A 161 10.23 11.96 -3.83
CA TYR A 161 10.61 12.84 -4.92
C TYR A 161 10.26 14.30 -4.61
N ASP A 162 11.02 15.23 -5.16
CA ASP A 162 10.61 16.63 -5.18
C ASP A 162 9.38 16.83 -6.11
N LEU A 163 8.76 18.01 -6.02
CA LEU A 163 7.53 18.26 -6.76
C LEU A 163 7.76 18.36 -8.27
N GLU A 164 8.95 18.71 -8.72
CA GLU A 164 9.28 18.78 -10.14
C GLU A 164 9.35 17.38 -10.76
N ILE A 165 10.02 16.45 -10.09
CA ILE A 165 10.06 15.04 -10.48
C ILE A 165 8.65 14.44 -10.42
N TYR A 166 7.90 14.73 -9.34
CA TYR A 166 6.55 14.21 -9.17
C TYR A 166 5.60 14.70 -10.28
N GLU A 167 5.72 15.96 -10.69
CA GLU A 167 4.95 16.52 -11.81
C GLU A 167 5.27 15.81 -13.13
N GLN A 168 6.56 15.57 -13.40
CA GLN A 168 6.97 14.84 -14.60
C GLN A 168 6.46 13.39 -14.58
N LEU A 169 6.49 12.73 -13.43
CA LEU A 169 5.91 11.40 -13.24
C LEU A 169 4.40 11.39 -13.54
N MET A 170 3.66 12.41 -13.05
CA MET A 170 2.23 12.56 -13.36
C MET A 170 1.96 12.76 -14.86
N ARG A 171 2.90 13.34 -15.61
CA ARG A 171 2.77 13.56 -17.07
C ARG A 171 2.93 12.29 -17.91
N ILE A 172 3.41 11.18 -17.30
CA ILE A 172 3.48 9.87 -17.98
C ILE A 172 2.05 9.31 -18.08
N PRO A 173 1.47 9.17 -19.29
CA PRO A 173 0.06 8.78 -19.43
C PRO A 173 -0.28 7.43 -18.79
N GLN A 174 0.68 6.50 -18.82
CA GLN A 174 0.53 5.13 -18.29
C GLN A 174 0.61 5.08 -16.76
N CYS A 175 1.15 6.11 -16.10
CA CYS A 175 1.17 6.20 -14.64
C CYS A 175 -0.21 6.64 -14.13
N LEU A 176 -0.96 5.71 -13.55
CA LEU A 176 -2.33 5.95 -13.07
C LEU A 176 -2.38 6.71 -11.75
N GLY A 177 -1.33 6.63 -10.97
CA GLY A 177 -1.23 7.23 -9.66
C GLY A 177 0.09 6.89 -8.98
N ALA A 178 0.32 7.47 -7.80
CA ALA A 178 1.51 7.17 -7.00
C ALA A 178 1.16 7.04 -5.51
N LYS A 179 1.65 5.95 -4.89
CA LYS A 179 1.62 5.81 -3.43
C LYS A 179 2.67 6.73 -2.82
N HIS A 180 2.26 7.52 -1.83
CA HIS A 180 3.12 8.45 -1.10
C HIS A 180 3.29 8.00 0.36
N SER A 181 4.48 7.53 0.74
CA SER A 181 4.76 6.98 2.07
C SER A 181 5.82 7.78 2.84
N SER A 182 5.70 9.11 2.84
CA SER A 182 6.59 9.98 3.63
C SER A 182 6.21 10.08 5.10
N LEU A 183 4.99 9.69 5.48
CA LEU A 183 4.34 9.95 6.77
C LEU A 183 4.23 11.46 7.10
N ASN A 184 4.30 12.32 6.09
CA ASN A 184 4.25 13.78 6.22
C ASN A 184 3.07 14.35 5.43
N ARG A 185 2.02 14.78 6.14
CA ARG A 185 0.81 15.38 5.55
C ARG A 185 1.10 16.55 4.62
N ARG A 186 2.09 17.41 4.95
CA ARG A 186 2.38 18.62 4.15
C ARG A 186 2.92 18.26 2.77
N LEU A 187 3.76 17.24 2.69
CA LEU A 187 4.26 16.74 1.41
C LEU A 187 3.14 16.13 0.58
N GLU A 188 2.20 15.43 1.20
CA GLU A 188 1.07 14.87 0.51
C GLU A 188 0.07 15.95 0.06
N TRP A 189 -0.21 16.97 0.88
CA TRP A 189 -1.01 18.13 0.47
C TRP A 189 -0.43 18.85 -0.75
N GLN A 190 0.89 18.99 -0.83
CA GLN A 190 1.55 19.57 -2.00
C GLN A 190 1.29 18.73 -3.27
N ARG A 191 1.28 17.40 -3.15
CA ARG A 191 0.96 16.50 -4.25
C ARG A 191 -0.49 16.60 -4.69
N LEU A 192 -1.41 16.73 -3.74
CA LEU A 192 -2.83 16.98 -4.06
C LEU A 192 -3.03 18.29 -4.79
N GLN A 193 -2.40 19.37 -4.34
CA GLN A 193 -2.48 20.67 -5.01
C GLN A 193 -1.87 20.61 -6.42
N LEU A 194 -0.75 19.95 -6.57
CA LEU A 194 -0.10 19.77 -7.87
C LEU A 194 -0.96 18.93 -8.82
N ARG A 195 -1.52 17.80 -8.32
CA ARG A 195 -2.46 16.94 -9.04
C ARG A 195 -3.67 17.72 -9.55
N ASP A 196 -4.30 18.51 -8.68
CA ASP A 196 -5.49 19.30 -9.03
C ASP A 196 -5.20 20.32 -10.14
N ALA A 197 -3.98 20.86 -10.19
CA ALA A 197 -3.55 21.82 -11.21
C ALA A 197 -3.08 21.18 -12.51
N THR A 198 -2.54 19.96 -12.47
CA THR A 198 -1.80 19.35 -13.60
C THR A 198 -2.56 18.18 -14.22
N ARG A 199 -3.04 17.22 -13.40
CA ARG A 199 -3.70 16.00 -13.86
C ARG A 199 -4.74 15.53 -12.84
N PRO A 200 -5.97 16.07 -12.88
CA PRO A 200 -7.00 15.78 -11.86
C PRO A 200 -7.45 14.33 -11.74
N ASP A 201 -7.24 13.51 -12.77
CA ASP A 201 -7.53 12.06 -12.78
C ASP A 201 -6.44 11.19 -12.17
N PHE A 202 -5.26 11.76 -11.85
CA PHE A 202 -4.17 11.03 -11.24
C PHE A 202 -4.46 10.70 -9.77
N LEU A 203 -4.26 9.45 -9.37
CA LEU A 203 -4.50 9.02 -8.00
C LEU A 203 -3.30 9.34 -7.10
N VAL A 204 -3.47 10.27 -6.18
CA VAL A 204 -2.56 10.43 -5.05
C VAL A 204 -2.99 9.44 -3.99
N LEU A 205 -2.25 8.33 -3.86
CA LEU A 205 -2.56 7.25 -2.94
C LEU A 205 -1.82 7.51 -1.62
N THR A 206 -2.54 7.90 -0.56
CA THR A 206 -1.91 7.98 0.75
C THR A 206 -1.36 6.62 1.16
N GLY A 207 -0.10 6.59 1.57
CA GLY A 207 0.56 5.50 2.27
C GLY A 207 0.89 5.89 3.70
N ASN A 208 0.22 6.93 4.20
CA ASN A 208 0.41 7.45 5.55
C ASN A 208 -0.59 6.82 6.52
N ASP A 209 -0.23 5.68 7.06
CA ASP A 209 -1.04 4.95 8.06
C ASP A 209 -1.22 5.73 9.39
N LEU A 210 -0.50 6.85 9.58
CA LEU A 210 -0.66 7.79 10.70
C LEU A 210 -1.57 8.98 10.36
N ALA A 211 -2.15 9.01 9.16
CA ALA A 211 -3.01 10.09 8.67
C ALA A 211 -4.02 9.59 7.63
N ILE A 212 -4.82 8.60 8.00
CA ILE A 212 -5.80 7.99 7.08
C ILE A 212 -6.94 8.94 6.69
N ASP A 213 -7.11 10.04 7.42
CA ASP A 213 -8.03 11.13 7.10
C ASP A 213 -7.59 11.98 5.87
N MET A 214 -6.43 11.72 5.28
CA MET A 214 -6.00 12.35 4.03
C MET A 214 -7.01 12.15 2.89
N VAL A 215 -7.85 11.13 2.97
CA VAL A 215 -8.97 10.89 2.04
C VAL A 215 -9.97 12.06 2.01
N MET A 216 -10.13 12.78 3.12
CA MET A 216 -10.98 13.96 3.20
C MET A 216 -10.49 15.11 2.32
N TYR A 217 -9.18 15.18 2.06
CA TYR A 217 -8.54 16.23 1.24
C TYR A 217 -8.39 15.84 -0.22
N GLY A 218 -8.80 14.63 -0.60
CA GLY A 218 -8.78 14.16 -1.98
C GLY A 218 -7.75 13.10 -2.30
N SER A 219 -7.01 12.56 -1.30
CA SER A 219 -6.23 11.34 -1.49
C SER A 219 -7.14 10.13 -1.63
N ASP A 220 -6.77 9.20 -2.48
CA ASP A 220 -7.15 7.81 -2.40
C ASP A 220 -6.16 7.08 -1.49
N TYR A 221 -6.15 5.76 -1.39
CA TYR A 221 -5.16 5.13 -0.52
C TYR A 221 -4.64 3.78 -1.02
N LEU A 222 -3.39 3.49 -0.64
CA LEU A 222 -2.80 2.16 -0.60
C LEU A 222 -2.12 2.00 0.77
N LEU A 223 -2.88 1.48 1.74
CA LEU A 223 -2.47 1.44 3.14
C LEU A 223 -2.09 0.04 3.60
N GLY A 224 -1.11 -0.03 4.50
CA GLY A 224 -0.81 -1.21 5.29
C GLY A 224 -1.83 -1.43 6.39
N LEU A 225 -2.36 -0.34 6.97
CA LEU A 225 -3.35 -0.40 8.05
C LEU A 225 -4.66 -1.06 7.61
N SER A 226 -5.07 -0.90 6.36
CA SER A 226 -6.32 -1.50 5.86
C SER A 226 -6.32 -3.03 5.86
N THR A 227 -5.15 -3.69 5.95
CA THR A 227 -5.04 -5.15 6.11
C THR A 227 -5.70 -5.65 7.39
N PHE A 228 -5.73 -4.83 8.45
CA PHE A 228 -6.33 -5.20 9.74
C PHE A 228 -7.84 -5.34 9.65
N ALA A 229 -8.51 -4.49 8.88
CA ALA A 229 -9.94 -4.27 8.93
C ALA A 229 -10.50 -3.79 7.57
N PRO A 230 -10.35 -4.59 6.46
CA PRO A 230 -10.74 -4.13 5.13
C PRO A 230 -12.24 -3.79 5.02
N GLY A 231 -13.11 -4.51 5.72
CA GLY A 231 -14.54 -4.23 5.76
C GLY A 231 -14.87 -2.87 6.39
N GLU A 232 -14.22 -2.54 7.48
CA GLU A 232 -14.39 -1.29 8.20
C GLU A 232 -13.83 -0.10 7.40
N PHE A 233 -12.71 -0.28 6.70
CA PHE A 233 -12.22 0.74 5.77
C PHE A 233 -13.20 1.00 4.63
N ALA A 234 -13.76 -0.04 4.02
CA ALA A 234 -14.76 0.10 2.96
C ALA A 234 -16.06 0.76 3.49
N ARG A 235 -16.51 0.38 4.70
CA ARG A 235 -17.67 1.01 5.38
C ARG A 235 -17.40 2.49 5.61
N ARG A 236 -16.23 2.86 6.14
CA ARG A 236 -15.82 4.26 6.33
C ARG A 236 -15.87 5.05 5.01
N ASP A 237 -15.36 4.47 3.93
CA ASP A 237 -15.33 5.13 2.62
C ASP A 237 -16.74 5.36 2.06
N ALA A 238 -17.64 4.39 2.24
CA ALA A 238 -19.06 4.52 1.87
C ALA A 238 -19.77 5.60 2.70
N MET A 239 -19.50 5.68 4.02
CA MET A 239 -20.01 6.75 4.88
C MET A 239 -19.57 8.14 4.38
N TRP A 240 -18.30 8.29 3.98
CA TRP A 240 -17.80 9.55 3.41
C TRP A 240 -18.54 9.93 2.12
N GLU A 241 -18.70 9.00 1.20
CA GLU A 241 -19.40 9.21 -0.08
C GLU A 241 -20.87 9.62 0.15
N GLN A 242 -21.53 9.02 1.14
CA GLN A 242 -22.92 9.31 1.50
C GLN A 242 -23.06 10.60 2.31
N GLY A 243 -21.98 11.09 2.92
CA GLY A 243 -21.98 12.24 3.83
C GLY A 243 -22.54 11.90 5.20
N ASP A 244 -22.40 10.65 5.61
CA ASP A 244 -22.76 10.16 6.93
C ASP A 244 -21.75 10.65 7.98
N SER A 245 -22.25 11.23 9.09
CA SER A 245 -21.43 11.76 10.18
C SER A 245 -20.68 10.67 10.97
N ASP A 246 -21.16 9.44 10.95
CA ASP A 246 -20.54 8.31 11.65
C ASP A 246 -19.16 7.94 11.04
N PHE A 247 -18.87 8.49 9.84
CA PHE A 247 -17.53 8.47 9.27
C PHE A 247 -16.45 8.90 10.25
N TYR A 248 -16.69 9.98 11.00
CA TYR A 248 -15.66 10.55 11.88
C TYR A 248 -15.33 9.61 13.03
N GLU A 249 -16.33 8.99 13.65
CA GLU A 249 -16.12 8.06 14.76
C GLU A 249 -15.37 6.80 14.29
N LEU A 250 -15.78 6.22 13.18
CA LEU A 250 -15.11 5.04 12.62
C LEU A 250 -13.70 5.38 12.15
N ASN A 251 -13.51 6.54 11.50
CA ASN A 251 -12.17 6.98 11.07
C ASN A 251 -11.22 7.19 12.25
N ASP A 252 -11.71 7.77 13.36
CA ASP A 252 -10.89 7.99 14.55
C ASP A 252 -10.50 6.66 15.21
N LEU A 253 -11.39 5.68 15.26
CA LEU A 253 -11.08 4.36 15.80
C LEU A 253 -10.04 3.62 14.94
N LEU A 254 -10.20 3.67 13.61
CA LEU A 254 -9.20 3.11 12.68
C LEU A 254 -7.87 3.86 12.76
N GLN A 255 -7.90 5.19 12.95
CA GLN A 255 -6.68 5.97 13.14
C GLN A 255 -5.98 5.64 14.47
N TYR A 256 -6.75 5.36 15.53
CA TYR A 256 -6.17 4.91 16.80
C TYR A 256 -5.43 3.57 16.65
N LEU A 257 -6.02 2.63 15.91
CA LEU A 257 -5.32 1.40 15.51
C LEU A 257 -4.03 1.69 14.74
N GLY A 258 -4.05 2.67 13.83
CA GLY A 258 -2.88 3.14 13.10
C GLY A 258 -1.80 3.70 14.03
N PHE A 259 -2.14 4.53 14.99
CA PHE A 259 -1.18 5.07 15.97
C PHE A 259 -0.55 3.99 16.82
N LEU A 260 -1.31 2.99 17.22
CA LEU A 260 -0.77 1.82 17.94
C LEU A 260 0.20 1.03 17.06
N ALA A 261 -0.24 0.64 15.85
CA ALA A 261 0.48 -0.30 15.01
C ALA A 261 1.72 0.31 14.34
N PHE A 262 1.64 1.56 13.86
CA PHE A 262 2.70 2.23 13.09
C PHE A 262 3.63 3.13 13.92
N ARG A 263 3.59 3.05 15.25
CA ARG A 263 4.60 3.70 16.09
C ARG A 263 5.99 3.10 15.83
N ALA A 264 7.05 3.81 16.19
CA ALA A 264 8.41 3.31 16.00
C ALA A 264 8.68 1.99 16.78
N PRO A 265 9.41 1.04 16.20
CA PRO A 265 9.86 0.96 14.81
C PRO A 265 8.69 0.64 13.86
N VAL A 266 8.49 1.47 12.85
CA VAL A 266 7.34 1.39 11.95
C VAL A 266 7.14 -0.01 11.34
N PRO A 267 8.17 -0.72 10.83
CA PRO A 267 7.99 -2.04 10.22
C PRO A 267 7.37 -3.12 11.13
N ALA A 268 7.38 -2.90 12.46
CA ALA A 268 6.76 -3.82 13.43
C ALA A 268 5.22 -3.84 13.36
N TYR A 269 4.57 -2.94 12.59
CA TYR A 269 3.13 -2.99 12.36
C TYR A 269 2.65 -4.33 11.80
N LYS A 270 3.50 -5.03 11.04
CA LYS A 270 3.19 -6.35 10.48
C LYS A 270 2.92 -7.39 11.57
N HIS A 271 3.62 -7.30 12.70
CA HIS A 271 3.36 -8.16 13.86
C HIS A 271 2.01 -7.83 14.52
N ASN A 272 1.69 -6.53 14.72
CA ASN A 272 0.36 -6.16 15.20
C ASN A 272 -0.74 -6.60 14.21
N ALA A 273 -0.49 -6.52 12.90
CA ALA A 273 -1.43 -7.00 11.89
C ALA A 273 -1.67 -8.52 12.04
N ALA A 274 -0.61 -9.32 12.14
CA ALA A 274 -0.74 -10.76 12.36
C ALA A 274 -1.46 -11.07 13.68
N GLN A 275 -1.15 -10.37 14.78
CA GLN A 275 -1.86 -10.51 16.04
C GLN A 275 -3.35 -10.19 15.89
N PHE A 276 -3.69 -9.09 15.23
CA PHE A 276 -5.06 -8.64 15.04
C PHE A 276 -5.88 -9.59 14.16
N LEU A 277 -5.31 -10.05 13.04
CA LEU A 277 -5.96 -11.05 12.17
C LEU A 277 -6.17 -12.40 12.89
N LYS A 278 -5.23 -12.78 13.76
CA LYS A 278 -5.40 -13.97 14.63
C LYS A 278 -6.52 -13.78 15.65
N LEU A 279 -6.62 -12.62 16.29
CA LEU A 279 -7.73 -12.28 17.20
C LEU A 279 -9.09 -12.35 16.51
N ARG A 280 -9.17 -11.93 15.24
CA ARG A 280 -10.36 -12.08 14.40
C ARG A 280 -10.65 -13.54 13.99
N GLY A 281 -9.75 -14.49 14.29
CA GLY A 281 -9.85 -15.87 13.80
C GLY A 281 -9.64 -16.02 12.29
N TRP A 282 -9.00 -15.05 11.65
CA TRP A 282 -8.80 -15.03 10.20
C TRP A 282 -7.53 -15.74 9.74
N ILE A 283 -6.56 -15.88 10.63
CA ILE A 283 -5.31 -16.61 10.43
C ILE A 283 -4.99 -17.46 11.67
N GLN A 284 -4.20 -18.51 11.49
CA GLN A 284 -3.94 -19.49 12.57
C GLN A 284 -2.88 -18.99 13.57
N THR A 285 -1.88 -18.28 13.10
CA THR A 285 -0.74 -17.81 13.91
C THR A 285 -0.57 -16.30 13.82
N SER A 286 0.18 -15.73 14.75
CA SER A 286 0.64 -14.33 14.66
C SER A 286 2.10 -14.22 14.21
N LEU A 287 2.64 -15.24 13.57
CA LEU A 287 4.01 -15.25 13.08
C LEU A 287 4.22 -14.22 11.96
N THR A 288 5.40 -13.66 11.94
CA THR A 288 5.88 -12.77 10.89
C THR A 288 7.11 -13.36 10.22
N TYR A 289 7.46 -12.85 9.04
CA TYR A 289 8.65 -13.31 8.33
C TYR A 289 9.90 -13.23 9.23
N PRO A 290 10.79 -14.24 9.20
CA PRO A 290 11.98 -14.27 10.06
C PRO A 290 12.78 -12.99 10.03
N GLY A 291 13.23 -12.53 11.20
CA GLY A 291 13.96 -11.27 11.34
C GLY A 291 13.09 -10.00 11.34
N SER A 292 11.77 -10.11 11.17
CA SER A 292 10.87 -8.96 11.26
C SER A 292 10.81 -8.40 12.69
N ALA A 293 10.70 -7.07 12.78
CA ALA A 293 10.51 -6.40 14.07
C ALA A 293 9.21 -6.84 14.75
N GLN A 294 9.27 -7.05 16.06
CA GLN A 294 8.17 -7.56 16.88
C GLN A 294 7.58 -6.44 17.74
N ARG A 295 6.33 -6.65 18.17
CA ARG A 295 5.62 -5.80 19.14
C ARG A 295 5.53 -6.46 20.51
N PRO A 296 5.47 -5.71 21.59
CA PRO A 296 5.25 -6.24 22.94
C PRO A 296 3.95 -7.02 23.02
N GLU A 297 3.94 -8.08 23.84
CA GLU A 297 2.73 -8.88 24.09
C GLU A 297 1.59 -8.05 24.70
N ALA A 298 1.93 -7.00 25.45
CA ALA A 298 0.95 -6.07 26.03
C ALA A 298 0.07 -5.37 24.97
N ASP A 299 0.52 -5.27 23.71
CA ASP A 299 -0.29 -4.73 22.62
C ASP A 299 -1.54 -5.54 22.35
N VAL A 300 -1.52 -6.83 22.60
CA VAL A 300 -2.65 -7.76 22.32
C VAL A 300 -3.91 -7.30 23.04
N ALA A 301 -3.80 -6.90 24.32
CA ALA A 301 -4.95 -6.42 25.09
C ALA A 301 -5.56 -5.13 24.51
N ILE A 302 -4.71 -4.25 23.95
CA ILE A 302 -5.18 -3.01 23.29
C ILE A 302 -5.85 -3.36 21.96
N LEU A 303 -5.27 -4.29 21.19
CA LEU A 303 -5.85 -4.79 19.94
C LEU A 303 -7.22 -5.44 20.16
N GLU A 304 -7.38 -6.23 21.24
CA GLU A 304 -8.67 -6.82 21.64
C GLU A 304 -9.72 -5.76 21.96
N GLU A 305 -9.34 -4.69 22.65
CA GLU A 305 -10.23 -3.59 22.98
C GLU A 305 -10.68 -2.84 21.72
N ILE A 306 -9.74 -2.58 20.79
CA ILE A 306 -10.07 -1.96 19.50
C ILE A 306 -11.01 -2.86 18.70
N LEU A 307 -10.74 -4.17 18.66
CA LEU A 307 -11.59 -5.14 17.95
C LEU A 307 -13.02 -5.14 18.48
N LYS A 308 -13.21 -5.20 19.81
CA LYS A 308 -14.54 -5.11 20.43
C LYS A 308 -15.30 -3.85 20.03
N ARG A 309 -14.59 -2.71 19.89
CA ARG A 309 -15.20 -1.45 19.48
C ARG A 309 -15.52 -1.38 18.00
N LEU A 310 -14.77 -2.08 17.14
CA LEU A 310 -15.06 -2.18 15.71
C LEU A 310 -16.25 -3.09 15.42
N ASP A 311 -16.48 -4.09 16.28
CA ASP A 311 -17.57 -5.07 16.15
C ASP A 311 -18.87 -4.60 16.87
N ALA A 312 -18.84 -3.51 17.62
CA ALA A 312 -19.99 -2.92 18.32
C ALA A 312 -20.84 -2.05 17.39
#